data_425d4d1ae1cfffeeb66bb7091ca81ca0
#
_entry.id   425d4d1ae1cfffeeb66bb7091ca81ca0
#
_cell.length_a   1.000
_cell.length_b   1.000
_cell.length_c   1.000
_cell.angle_alpha   90.00
_cell.angle_beta   90.00
_cell.angle_gamma   90.00
#
_symmetry.space_group_name_H-M   'P 1'
#
loop_
_entity.id
_entity.type
_entity.pdbx_description
1 polymer ?
#
loop_
_entity_poly.entity_id
_entity_poly.type
_entity_poly.pdbx_seq_one_letter_code
_entity_poly.pdbx_strand_id
1 'polypeptide(L)'
;MPMSGRVRIPDGISSELASAAGCALRTVVHGFDRLGRLTDLETVVIQGAGPLGLFSLAAAIRAGAGRTILIGAPAKRLDVARRWGADHVLNIDEARDPQRRLERILDLTDGLGPDVVIEVSGGATAFPEGLDMIRRGGRYLVIGQVSGESVSMKPSVFTQKHIQVIGVLLGAVEHYYKALAFLSANRERFAFDEMLTNRYRLDQINLALTAMQRFDEVKPVVIPEVG
;
A
#
# COMPACT_ATOMS: atom_id res chain seq x y z
N MET A 1 -23.67 -4.46 12.77
CA MET A 1 -22.78 -3.29 12.55
C MET A 1 -22.77 -2.43 13.79
N PRO A 2 -21.63 -1.95 14.27
CA PRO A 2 -21.61 -1.06 15.42
C PRO A 2 -22.26 0.27 15.07
N MET A 3 -23.44 0.54 15.61
CA MET A 3 -24.16 1.81 15.43
C MET A 3 -23.50 3.00 16.15
N SER A 4 -22.42 2.77 16.92
CA SER A 4 -21.81 3.77 17.80
C SER A 4 -20.55 4.43 17.23
N GLY A 5 -20.10 4.09 16.02
CA GLY A 5 -18.81 4.53 15.49
C GLY A 5 -17.58 4.01 16.24
N ARG A 6 -17.77 3.04 17.15
CA ARG A 6 -16.71 2.40 17.95
C ARG A 6 -16.49 0.98 17.47
N VAL A 7 -15.23 0.56 17.41
CA VAL A 7 -14.84 -0.82 17.08
C VAL A 7 -13.96 -1.35 18.20
N ARG A 8 -14.32 -2.53 18.73
CA ARG A 8 -13.48 -3.21 19.73
C ARG A 8 -12.20 -3.70 19.04
N ILE A 9 -11.05 -3.47 19.66
CA ILE A 9 -9.78 -4.06 19.25
C ILE A 9 -9.81 -5.55 19.63
N PRO A 10 -9.56 -6.47 18.70
CA PRO A 10 -9.50 -7.91 18.98
C PRO A 10 -8.38 -8.26 19.96
N ASP A 11 -8.58 -9.32 20.74
CA ASP A 11 -7.57 -9.82 21.65
C ASP A 11 -6.29 -10.22 20.87
N GLY A 12 -5.13 -9.85 21.40
CA GLY A 12 -3.82 -10.08 20.76
C GLY A 12 -3.42 -9.06 19.69
N ILE A 13 -4.21 -8.00 19.48
CA ILE A 13 -3.81 -6.83 18.68
C ILE A 13 -3.51 -5.68 19.62
N SER A 14 -2.30 -5.12 19.53
CA SER A 14 -1.90 -3.96 20.34
C SER A 14 -2.67 -2.70 19.95
N SER A 15 -2.85 -1.76 20.89
CA SER A 15 -3.44 -0.45 20.58
C SER A 15 -2.62 0.32 19.55
N GLU A 16 -1.30 0.14 19.53
CA GLU A 16 -0.38 0.74 18.59
C GLU A 16 -0.64 0.23 17.17
N LEU A 17 -0.76 -1.09 17.00
CA LEU A 17 -1.05 -1.70 15.71
C LEU A 17 -2.46 -1.35 15.24
N ALA A 18 -3.43 -1.31 16.14
CA ALA A 18 -4.79 -0.86 15.86
C ALA A 18 -4.80 0.61 15.39
N SER A 19 -4.00 1.48 16.03
CA SER A 19 -3.84 2.88 15.61
C SER A 19 -3.25 2.96 14.20
N ALA A 20 -2.21 2.18 13.88
CA ALA A 20 -1.62 2.12 12.54
C ALA A 20 -2.65 1.66 11.48
N ALA A 21 -3.51 0.71 11.85
CA ALA A 21 -4.58 0.22 10.98
C ALA A 21 -5.70 1.26 10.77
N GLY A 22 -5.90 2.19 11.70
CA GLY A 22 -7.00 3.15 11.69
C GLY A 22 -7.05 4.09 10.48
N CYS A 23 -5.92 4.32 9.81
CA CYS A 23 -5.85 5.04 8.55
C CYS A 23 -5.41 4.11 7.41
N ALA A 24 -4.18 3.59 7.47
CA ALA A 24 -3.56 2.91 6.33
C ALA A 24 -4.30 1.61 5.95
N LEU A 25 -4.44 0.66 6.86
CA LEU A 25 -5.10 -0.62 6.54
C LEU A 25 -6.58 -0.44 6.24
N ARG A 26 -7.28 0.44 6.97
CA ARG A 26 -8.68 0.78 6.69
C ARG A 26 -8.88 1.26 5.26
N THR A 27 -7.98 2.11 4.77
CA THR A 27 -8.04 2.63 3.40
C THR A 27 -7.74 1.51 2.38
N VAL A 28 -6.76 0.66 2.66
CA VAL A 28 -6.45 -0.50 1.82
C VAL A 28 -7.66 -1.44 1.73
N VAL A 29 -8.29 -1.76 2.85
CA VAL A 29 -9.49 -2.62 2.87
C VAL A 29 -10.61 -2.00 2.02
N HIS A 30 -10.87 -0.69 2.15
CA HIS A 30 -11.82 0.00 1.29
C HIS A 30 -11.41 -0.08 -0.19
N GLY A 31 -10.14 0.08 -0.49
CA GLY A 31 -9.61 -0.05 -1.85
C GLY A 31 -9.87 -1.44 -2.43
N PHE A 32 -9.61 -2.50 -1.67
CA PHE A 32 -9.85 -3.88 -2.11
C PHE A 32 -11.35 -4.21 -2.23
N ASP A 33 -12.21 -3.67 -1.38
CA ASP A 33 -13.67 -3.79 -1.54
C ASP A 33 -14.14 -3.16 -2.89
N ARG A 34 -13.50 -2.08 -3.34
CA ARG A 34 -13.80 -1.41 -4.62
C ARG A 34 -13.12 -2.09 -5.82
N LEU A 35 -11.91 -2.61 -5.62
CA LEU A 35 -11.13 -3.32 -6.64
C LEU A 35 -11.81 -4.62 -7.07
N GLY A 36 -12.51 -5.27 -6.15
CA GLY A 36 -13.12 -6.58 -6.36
C GLY A 36 -12.13 -7.74 -6.17
N ARG A 37 -12.54 -8.93 -6.63
CA ARG A 37 -11.75 -10.16 -6.45
C ARG A 37 -10.46 -10.11 -7.28
N LEU A 38 -9.40 -10.63 -6.70
CA LEU A 38 -8.19 -11.05 -7.40
C LEU A 38 -8.26 -12.55 -7.71
N THR A 39 -7.52 -12.97 -8.71
CA THR A 39 -7.33 -14.37 -9.07
C THR A 39 -5.86 -14.76 -8.98
N ASP A 40 -5.59 -16.05 -8.87
CA ASP A 40 -4.26 -16.65 -8.83
C ASP A 40 -3.45 -16.49 -10.14
N LEU A 41 -4.09 -15.97 -11.19
CA LEU A 41 -3.42 -15.65 -12.45
C LEU A 41 -3.04 -14.17 -12.57
N GLU A 42 -3.53 -13.31 -11.65
CA GLU A 42 -3.32 -11.88 -11.77
C GLU A 42 -2.00 -11.42 -11.12
N THR A 43 -1.26 -10.61 -11.85
CA THR A 43 -0.08 -9.90 -11.33
C THR A 43 -0.49 -8.53 -10.77
N VAL A 44 -0.10 -8.26 -9.53
CA VAL A 44 -0.35 -7.00 -8.83
C VAL A 44 0.96 -6.24 -8.63
N VAL A 45 1.04 -5.03 -9.18
CA VAL A 45 2.13 -4.09 -8.91
C VAL A 45 1.67 -3.06 -7.88
N ILE A 46 2.49 -2.81 -6.86
CA ILE A 46 2.23 -1.85 -5.80
C ILE A 46 3.30 -0.75 -5.86
N GLN A 47 2.89 0.49 -6.09
CA GLN A 47 3.76 1.67 -6.16
C GLN A 47 3.76 2.38 -4.79
N GLY A 48 4.81 2.13 -4.02
CA GLY A 48 5.03 2.69 -2.69
C GLY A 48 5.34 1.61 -1.65
N ALA A 49 6.39 1.80 -0.85
CA ALA A 49 6.84 0.88 0.21
C ALA A 49 6.55 1.42 1.63
N GLY A 50 5.63 2.37 1.76
CA GLY A 50 5.15 2.87 3.05
C GLY A 50 4.12 1.93 3.69
N PRO A 51 3.51 2.33 4.82
CA PRO A 51 2.49 1.51 5.50
C PRO A 51 1.33 1.09 4.60
N LEU A 52 0.84 1.99 3.72
CA LEU A 52 -0.18 1.66 2.73
C LEU A 52 0.29 0.57 1.76
N GLY A 53 1.55 0.66 1.28
CA GLY A 53 2.12 -0.31 0.35
C GLY A 53 2.31 -1.69 0.98
N LEU A 54 2.84 -1.74 2.19
CA LEU A 54 3.02 -3.00 2.92
C LEU A 54 1.67 -3.67 3.24
N PHE A 55 0.67 -2.90 3.68
CA PHE A 55 -0.68 -3.45 3.86
C PHE A 55 -1.33 -3.86 2.55
N SER A 56 -1.10 -3.12 1.44
CA SER A 56 -1.59 -3.52 0.11
C SER A 56 -0.96 -4.82 -0.36
N LEU A 57 0.33 -5.03 -0.08
CA LEU A 57 1.02 -6.29 -0.35
C LEU A 57 0.38 -7.45 0.43
N ALA A 58 0.23 -7.30 1.75
CA ALA A 58 -0.39 -8.31 2.58
C ALA A 58 -1.83 -8.63 2.11
N ALA A 59 -2.60 -7.61 1.74
CA ALA A 59 -3.95 -7.76 1.22
C ALA A 59 -3.98 -8.48 -0.15
N ALA A 60 -3.09 -8.13 -1.08
CA ALA A 60 -2.97 -8.77 -2.38
C ALA A 60 -2.61 -10.26 -2.25
N ILE A 61 -1.62 -10.59 -1.43
CA ILE A 61 -1.23 -11.97 -1.14
C ILE A 61 -2.41 -12.75 -0.54
N ARG A 62 -3.12 -12.16 0.41
CA ARG A 62 -4.29 -12.83 1.05
C ARG A 62 -5.50 -12.92 0.14
N ALA A 63 -5.65 -12.00 -0.80
CA ALA A 63 -6.70 -12.06 -1.82
C ALA A 63 -6.40 -13.08 -2.93
N GLY A 64 -5.21 -13.70 -2.93
CA GLY A 64 -4.85 -14.75 -3.87
C GLY A 64 -4.25 -14.24 -5.18
N ALA A 65 -3.56 -13.08 -5.16
CA ALA A 65 -2.78 -12.64 -6.32
C ALA A 65 -1.75 -13.71 -6.72
N GLY A 66 -1.64 -13.99 -8.01
CA GLY A 66 -0.70 -14.96 -8.56
C GLY A 66 0.75 -14.48 -8.50
N ARG A 67 0.94 -13.16 -8.61
CA ARG A 67 2.27 -12.52 -8.47
C ARG A 67 2.12 -11.13 -7.87
N THR A 68 3.05 -10.78 -6.99
CA THR A 68 3.12 -9.47 -6.33
C THR A 68 4.47 -8.81 -6.58
N ILE A 69 4.46 -7.56 -7.02
CA ILE A 69 5.66 -6.76 -7.27
C ILE A 69 5.52 -5.44 -6.50
N LEU A 70 6.44 -5.14 -5.59
CA LEU A 70 6.41 -3.90 -4.83
C LEU A 70 7.54 -2.97 -5.27
N ILE A 71 7.19 -1.76 -5.67
CA ILE A 71 8.12 -0.71 -6.09
C ILE A 71 8.22 0.35 -4.99
N GLY A 72 9.42 0.70 -4.54
CA GLY A 72 9.56 1.75 -3.52
C GLY A 72 10.98 1.94 -3.02
N ALA A 73 11.09 2.69 -1.92
CA ALA A 73 12.31 2.93 -1.17
C ALA A 73 11.96 3.28 0.30
N PRO A 74 12.93 3.30 1.20
CA PRO A 74 14.30 2.81 1.09
C PRO A 74 14.37 1.26 1.16
N ALA A 75 15.55 0.71 0.91
CA ALA A 75 15.79 -0.75 0.90
C ALA A 75 15.24 -1.47 2.13
N LYS A 76 15.38 -0.90 3.33
CA LYS A 76 14.86 -1.47 4.59
C LYS A 76 13.35 -1.75 4.57
N ARG A 77 12.56 -0.94 3.86
CA ARG A 77 11.12 -1.18 3.70
C ARG A 77 10.83 -2.29 2.70
N LEU A 78 11.68 -2.39 1.67
CA LEU A 78 11.62 -3.49 0.70
C LEU A 78 12.00 -4.83 1.34
N ASP A 79 12.89 -4.84 2.34
CA ASP A 79 13.23 -6.04 3.10
C ASP A 79 12.04 -6.57 3.90
N VAL A 80 11.22 -5.68 4.48
CA VAL A 80 9.94 -6.07 5.09
C VAL A 80 9.03 -6.72 4.05
N ALA A 81 8.89 -6.11 2.87
CA ALA A 81 8.06 -6.66 1.79
C ALA A 81 8.54 -8.06 1.34
N ARG A 82 9.87 -8.28 1.23
CA ARG A 82 10.45 -9.60 0.91
C ARG A 82 10.09 -10.64 1.99
N ARG A 83 10.28 -10.30 3.26
CA ARG A 83 9.92 -11.20 4.38
C ARG A 83 8.43 -11.53 4.41
N TRP A 84 7.58 -10.60 4.01
CA TRP A 84 6.14 -10.84 3.93
C TRP A 84 5.72 -11.64 2.70
N GLY A 85 6.64 -11.91 1.77
CA GLY A 85 6.41 -12.78 0.63
C GLY A 85 6.07 -12.03 -0.67
N ALA A 86 6.57 -10.81 -0.87
CA ALA A 86 6.56 -10.19 -2.19
C ALA A 86 7.40 -11.04 -3.15
N ASP A 87 6.85 -11.41 -4.30
CA ASP A 87 7.56 -12.19 -5.31
C ASP A 87 8.73 -11.40 -5.90
N HIS A 88 8.53 -10.09 -6.10
CA HIS A 88 9.58 -9.17 -6.53
C HIS A 88 9.50 -7.83 -5.80
N VAL A 89 10.65 -7.20 -5.63
CA VAL A 89 10.74 -5.81 -5.19
C VAL A 89 11.66 -5.02 -6.11
N LEU A 90 11.27 -3.79 -6.43
CA LEU A 90 12.09 -2.84 -7.20
C LEU A 90 12.43 -1.64 -6.32
N ASN A 91 13.73 -1.40 -6.16
CA ASN A 91 14.23 -0.23 -5.43
C ASN A 91 14.32 0.98 -6.39
N ILE A 92 13.53 2.03 -6.12
CA ILE A 92 13.54 3.25 -6.96
C ILE A 92 14.85 4.04 -6.83
N ASP A 93 15.60 3.88 -5.73
CA ASP A 93 16.91 4.52 -5.57
C ASP A 93 17.96 3.91 -6.51
N GLU A 94 17.81 2.63 -6.84
CA GLU A 94 18.66 1.89 -7.79
C GLU A 94 18.16 2.02 -9.22
N ALA A 95 16.85 2.04 -9.43
CA ALA A 95 16.19 2.17 -10.72
C ALA A 95 15.48 3.53 -10.83
N ARG A 96 16.25 4.62 -10.84
CA ARG A 96 15.71 6.00 -10.86
C ARG A 96 14.97 6.37 -12.13
N ASP A 97 15.39 5.79 -13.25
CA ASP A 97 14.77 6.00 -14.56
C ASP A 97 13.42 5.26 -14.64
N PRO A 98 12.29 5.98 -14.84
CA PRO A 98 10.97 5.35 -15.01
C PRO A 98 10.94 4.35 -16.17
N GLN A 99 11.67 4.61 -17.25
CA GLN A 99 11.70 3.72 -18.39
C GLN A 99 12.33 2.36 -18.04
N ARG A 100 13.42 2.36 -17.28
CA ARG A 100 14.03 1.11 -16.78
C ARG A 100 13.11 0.33 -15.83
N ARG A 101 12.33 1.04 -15.01
CA ARG A 101 11.32 0.39 -14.16
C ARG A 101 10.22 -0.24 -14.99
N LEU A 102 9.74 0.47 -16.01
CA LEU A 102 8.74 -0.05 -16.95
C LEU A 102 9.27 -1.31 -17.66
N GLU A 103 10.46 -1.27 -18.23
CA GLU A 103 11.10 -2.43 -18.87
C GLU A 103 11.17 -3.62 -17.91
N ARG A 104 11.60 -3.38 -16.67
CA ARG A 104 11.68 -4.44 -15.68
C ARG A 104 10.32 -5.02 -15.31
N ILE A 105 9.26 -4.20 -15.22
CA ILE A 105 7.90 -4.70 -15.00
C ILE A 105 7.41 -5.52 -16.20
N LEU A 106 7.66 -5.07 -17.42
CA LEU A 106 7.31 -5.82 -18.63
C LEU A 106 8.05 -7.17 -18.70
N ASP A 107 9.34 -7.21 -18.37
CA ASP A 107 10.10 -8.48 -18.28
C ASP A 107 9.46 -9.45 -17.25
N LEU A 108 9.00 -8.94 -16.12
CA LEU A 108 8.37 -9.75 -15.07
C LEU A 108 6.92 -10.15 -15.39
N THR A 109 6.35 -9.62 -16.47
CA THR A 109 4.94 -9.82 -16.87
C THR A 109 4.81 -10.27 -18.33
N ASP A 110 5.83 -10.92 -18.87
CA ASP A 110 5.87 -11.49 -20.22
C ASP A 110 5.52 -10.45 -21.32
N GLY A 111 5.90 -9.19 -21.11
CA GLY A 111 5.64 -8.07 -22.01
C GLY A 111 4.22 -7.49 -21.94
N LEU A 112 3.33 -8.08 -21.17
CA LEU A 112 1.90 -7.68 -21.12
C LEU A 112 1.63 -6.51 -20.17
N GLY A 113 2.41 -6.38 -19.11
CA GLY A 113 2.14 -5.52 -17.96
C GLY A 113 1.24 -6.18 -16.91
N PRO A 114 1.15 -5.59 -15.68
CA PRO A 114 0.36 -6.14 -14.59
C PRO A 114 -1.14 -6.01 -14.82
N ASP A 115 -1.91 -6.94 -14.25
CA ASP A 115 -3.37 -6.93 -14.23
C ASP A 115 -3.93 -5.82 -13.36
N VAL A 116 -3.24 -5.58 -12.23
CA VAL A 116 -3.62 -4.58 -11.24
C VAL A 116 -2.41 -3.73 -10.88
N VAL A 117 -2.60 -2.42 -10.86
CA VAL A 117 -1.65 -1.46 -10.26
C VAL A 117 -2.32 -0.82 -9.05
N ILE A 118 -1.59 -0.71 -7.95
CA ILE A 118 -2.04 -0.03 -6.72
C ILE A 118 -1.07 1.12 -6.43
N GLU A 119 -1.52 2.36 -6.62
CA GLU A 119 -0.74 3.55 -6.34
C GLU A 119 -1.01 4.02 -4.90
N VAL A 120 0.03 3.99 -4.08
CA VAL A 120 0.01 4.37 -2.65
C VAL A 120 1.23 5.19 -2.24
N SER A 121 2.00 5.65 -3.21
CA SER A 121 3.21 6.46 -2.96
C SER A 121 2.91 7.94 -2.78
N GLY A 122 1.88 8.44 -3.48
CA GLY A 122 1.54 9.85 -3.55
C GLY A 122 2.51 10.69 -4.40
N GLY A 123 3.50 10.06 -5.04
CA GLY A 123 4.43 10.75 -5.93
C GLY A 123 3.75 11.16 -7.24
N ALA A 124 3.93 12.40 -7.68
CA ALA A 124 3.29 12.92 -8.90
C ALA A 124 3.60 12.08 -10.15
N THR A 125 4.79 11.52 -10.23
CA THR A 125 5.22 10.68 -11.37
C THR A 125 4.70 9.25 -11.31
N ALA A 126 4.27 8.78 -10.14
CA ALA A 126 3.83 7.38 -9.97
C ALA A 126 2.54 7.09 -10.72
N PHE A 127 1.61 8.05 -10.77
CA PHE A 127 0.34 7.87 -11.46
C PHE A 127 0.51 7.66 -12.98
N PRO A 128 1.18 8.55 -13.75
CA PRO A 128 1.42 8.31 -15.17
C PRO A 128 2.27 7.05 -15.41
N GLU A 129 3.29 6.78 -14.59
CA GLU A 129 4.08 5.56 -14.70
C GLU A 129 3.23 4.29 -14.53
N GLY A 130 2.27 4.29 -13.60
CA GLY A 130 1.31 3.19 -13.44
C GLY A 130 0.40 2.99 -14.66
N LEU A 131 0.00 4.07 -15.32
CA LEU A 131 -0.76 4.01 -16.57
C LEU A 131 0.05 3.42 -17.73
N ASP A 132 1.36 3.69 -17.76
CA ASP A 132 2.25 3.15 -18.80
C ASP A 132 2.47 1.65 -18.61
N MET A 133 2.66 1.18 -17.37
CA MET A 133 2.95 -0.23 -17.10
C MET A 133 1.73 -1.15 -17.11
N ILE A 134 0.52 -0.66 -16.76
CA ILE A 134 -0.67 -1.51 -16.65
C ILE A 134 -1.05 -2.11 -18.00
N ARG A 135 -1.45 -3.38 -18.00
CA ARG A 135 -1.91 -4.06 -19.22
C ARG A 135 -3.25 -3.52 -19.75
N ARG A 136 -3.60 -3.92 -20.96
CA ARG A 136 -4.96 -3.70 -21.50
C ARG A 136 -5.99 -4.44 -20.65
N GLY A 137 -7.11 -3.77 -20.34
CA GLY A 137 -8.15 -4.29 -19.48
C GLY A 137 -7.80 -4.35 -18.01
N GLY A 138 -6.66 -3.76 -17.59
CA GLY A 138 -6.21 -3.75 -16.21
C GLY A 138 -7.02 -2.82 -15.29
N ARG A 139 -6.87 -2.99 -13.98
CA ARG A 139 -7.51 -2.20 -12.92
C ARG A 139 -6.45 -1.38 -12.17
N TYR A 140 -6.66 -0.08 -12.09
CA TYR A 140 -5.73 0.83 -11.41
C TYR A 140 -6.40 1.41 -10.16
N LEU A 141 -5.96 0.97 -8.99
CA LEU A 141 -6.41 1.49 -7.70
C LEU A 141 -5.50 2.64 -7.27
N VAL A 142 -6.07 3.82 -7.08
CA VAL A 142 -5.36 5.06 -6.73
C VAL A 142 -5.76 5.49 -5.32
N ILE A 143 -4.81 5.49 -4.40
CA ILE A 143 -4.99 5.84 -2.99
C ILE A 143 -4.04 6.97 -2.58
N GLY A 144 -2.82 7.00 -3.12
CA GLY A 144 -1.76 7.90 -2.68
C GLY A 144 -1.88 9.33 -3.18
N GLN A 145 -2.61 9.58 -4.26
CA GLN A 145 -2.72 10.88 -4.91
C GLN A 145 -3.65 11.85 -4.14
N VAL A 146 -3.15 12.38 -3.03
CA VAL A 146 -3.91 13.29 -2.15
C VAL A 146 -3.30 14.70 -2.08
N SER A 147 -2.10 14.91 -2.65
CA SER A 147 -1.37 16.18 -2.57
C SER A 147 -1.93 17.30 -3.44
N GLY A 148 -2.77 16.98 -4.42
CA GLY A 148 -3.31 17.94 -5.37
C GLY A 148 -2.31 18.43 -6.43
N GLU A 149 -1.16 17.76 -6.57
CA GLU A 149 -0.20 18.04 -7.64
C GLU A 149 -0.80 17.67 -9.01
N SER A 150 -0.56 18.55 -10.01
CA SER A 150 -1.01 18.31 -11.37
C SER A 150 -0.04 17.39 -12.11
N VAL A 151 -0.56 16.41 -12.83
CA VAL A 151 0.21 15.53 -13.70
C VAL A 151 -0.25 15.64 -15.14
N SER A 152 0.70 15.64 -16.09
CA SER A 152 0.38 15.63 -17.52
C SER A 152 0.24 14.20 -18.00
N MET A 153 -0.85 13.89 -18.70
CA MET A 153 -1.09 12.57 -19.28
C MET A 153 -1.91 12.67 -20.56
N LYS A 154 -1.88 11.64 -21.39
CA LYS A 154 -2.72 11.52 -22.58
C LYS A 154 -4.00 10.76 -22.22
N PRO A 155 -5.19 11.38 -22.20
CA PRO A 155 -6.43 10.69 -21.84
C PRO A 155 -6.76 9.47 -22.73
N SER A 156 -6.22 9.43 -23.96
CA SER A 156 -6.39 8.28 -24.86
C SER A 156 -5.90 6.93 -24.28
N VAL A 157 -5.03 6.96 -23.24
CA VAL A 157 -4.57 5.72 -22.58
C VAL A 157 -5.77 4.93 -22.01
N PHE A 158 -6.78 5.62 -21.49
CA PHE A 158 -7.97 4.96 -20.92
C PHE A 158 -8.75 4.18 -21.97
N THR A 159 -8.99 4.78 -23.13
CA THR A 159 -9.73 4.14 -24.23
C THR A 159 -8.88 3.08 -24.94
N GLN A 160 -7.61 3.37 -25.20
CA GLN A 160 -6.72 2.46 -25.90
C GLN A 160 -6.40 1.20 -25.08
N LYS A 161 -6.23 1.34 -23.77
CA LYS A 161 -5.97 0.21 -22.87
C LYS A 161 -7.24 -0.37 -22.22
N HIS A 162 -8.40 0.27 -22.36
CA HIS A 162 -9.66 -0.16 -21.72
C HIS A 162 -9.51 -0.33 -20.20
N ILE A 163 -8.75 0.51 -19.53
CA ILE A 163 -8.45 0.38 -18.10
C ILE A 163 -9.56 0.95 -17.22
N GLN A 164 -9.70 0.36 -16.03
CA GLN A 164 -10.56 0.87 -14.98
C GLN A 164 -9.70 1.59 -13.93
N VAL A 165 -9.95 2.88 -13.69
CA VAL A 165 -9.31 3.64 -12.61
C VAL A 165 -10.26 3.79 -11.44
N ILE A 166 -9.81 3.42 -10.25
CA ILE A 166 -10.60 3.37 -9.02
C ILE A 166 -9.91 4.25 -7.98
N GLY A 167 -10.49 5.41 -7.69
CA GLY A 167 -10.01 6.28 -6.61
C GLY A 167 -10.63 5.92 -5.27
N VAL A 168 -9.82 5.92 -4.22
CA VAL A 168 -10.27 5.67 -2.84
C VAL A 168 -9.57 6.63 -1.88
N LEU A 169 -10.35 7.24 -1.00
CA LEU A 169 -9.87 8.05 0.11
C LEU A 169 -10.49 7.55 1.42
N LEU A 170 -9.63 7.18 2.38
CA LEU A 170 -10.05 6.65 3.69
C LEU A 170 -11.03 5.45 3.57
N GLY A 171 -11.74 5.17 4.63
CA GLY A 171 -12.78 4.15 4.70
C GLY A 171 -13.77 4.47 5.82
N ALA A 172 -14.96 3.89 5.76
CA ALA A 172 -15.95 3.97 6.84
C ALA A 172 -15.54 3.10 8.04
N VAL A 173 -16.32 3.18 9.14
CA VAL A 173 -16.06 2.40 10.36
C VAL A 173 -16.08 0.89 10.10
N GLU A 174 -16.89 0.43 9.17
CA GLU A 174 -16.96 -0.97 8.73
C GLU A 174 -15.64 -1.46 8.14
N HIS A 175 -14.93 -0.63 7.37
CA HIS A 175 -13.61 -0.95 6.83
C HIS A 175 -12.58 -1.04 7.95
N TYR A 176 -12.73 -0.23 9.02
CA TYR A 176 -11.85 -0.35 10.17
C TYR A 176 -12.10 -1.65 10.94
N TYR A 177 -13.36 -2.05 11.10
CA TYR A 177 -13.71 -3.37 11.67
C TYR A 177 -13.07 -4.51 10.85
N LYS A 178 -13.22 -4.48 9.52
CA LYS A 178 -12.58 -5.46 8.62
C LYS A 178 -11.05 -5.42 8.71
N ALA A 179 -10.45 -4.22 8.85
CA ALA A 179 -9.01 -4.06 9.01
C ALA A 179 -8.49 -4.72 10.28
N LEU A 180 -9.16 -4.53 11.41
CA LEU A 180 -8.79 -5.19 12.67
C LEU A 180 -8.96 -6.72 12.59
N ALA A 181 -10.04 -7.19 11.96
CA ALA A 181 -10.24 -8.61 11.70
C ALA A 181 -9.13 -9.18 10.79
N PHE A 182 -8.71 -8.44 9.76
CA PHE A 182 -7.61 -8.82 8.88
C PHE A 182 -6.29 -8.96 9.67
N LEU A 183 -5.95 -8.01 10.54
CA LEU A 183 -4.77 -8.11 11.39
C LEU A 183 -4.82 -9.37 12.25
N SER A 184 -5.94 -9.60 12.95
CA SER A 184 -6.11 -10.76 13.83
C SER A 184 -5.94 -12.08 13.07
N ALA A 185 -6.55 -12.20 11.89
CA ALA A 185 -6.51 -13.43 11.09
C ALA A 185 -5.16 -13.69 10.42
N ASN A 186 -4.28 -12.69 10.33
CA ASN A 186 -3.03 -12.81 9.54
C ASN A 186 -1.75 -12.51 10.34
N ARG A 187 -1.84 -12.31 11.66
CA ARG A 187 -0.71 -11.97 12.53
C ARG A 187 0.40 -13.01 12.56
N GLU A 188 0.08 -14.29 12.32
CA GLU A 188 1.06 -15.36 12.29
C GLU A 188 1.81 -15.42 10.94
N ARG A 189 1.18 -14.91 9.88
CA ARG A 189 1.76 -14.90 8.54
C ARG A 189 2.62 -13.66 8.29
N PHE A 190 2.16 -12.51 8.79
CA PHE A 190 2.84 -11.22 8.60
C PHE A 190 3.20 -10.65 9.95
N ALA A 191 4.46 -10.34 10.14
CA ALA A 191 4.95 -9.68 11.35
C ALA A 191 4.60 -8.18 11.31
N PHE A 192 3.31 -7.84 11.45
CA PHE A 192 2.80 -6.46 11.32
C PHE A 192 3.50 -5.47 12.26
N ASP A 193 3.94 -5.94 13.43
CA ASP A 193 4.66 -5.12 14.40
C ASP A 193 6.01 -4.60 13.87
N GLU A 194 6.61 -5.24 12.84
CA GLU A 194 7.82 -4.75 12.19
C GLU A 194 7.65 -3.37 11.52
N MET A 195 6.42 -2.97 11.24
CA MET A 195 6.13 -1.62 10.74
C MET A 195 6.19 -0.55 11.83
N LEU A 196 5.98 -0.94 13.10
CA LEU A 196 5.99 -0.04 14.25
C LEU A 196 7.43 0.18 14.69
N THR A 197 8.14 1.07 14.01
CA THR A 197 9.61 1.15 14.13
C THR A 197 10.06 1.75 15.45
N ASN A 198 9.50 2.87 15.85
CA ASN A 198 9.83 3.50 17.13
C ASN A 198 8.60 4.04 17.84
N ARG A 199 8.74 4.14 19.17
CA ARG A 199 7.75 4.73 20.08
C ARG A 199 8.27 6.04 20.58
N TYR A 200 7.45 7.08 20.44
CA TYR A 200 7.77 8.44 20.86
C TYR A 200 6.79 8.88 21.94
N ARG A 201 7.28 9.68 22.86
CA ARG A 201 6.41 10.40 23.81
C ARG A 201 5.73 11.56 23.09
N LEU A 202 4.66 12.11 23.68
CA LEU A 202 3.93 13.22 23.08
C LEU A 202 4.81 14.48 22.88
N ASP A 203 5.72 14.77 23.81
CA ASP A 203 6.68 15.87 23.70
C ASP A 203 7.74 15.67 22.61
N GLN A 204 7.88 14.44 22.08
CA GLN A 204 8.80 14.07 21.01
C GLN A 204 8.14 14.00 19.62
N ILE A 205 6.90 14.48 19.48
CA ILE A 205 6.14 14.36 18.20
C ILE A 205 6.91 14.96 17.01
N ASN A 206 7.63 16.06 17.20
CA ASN A 206 8.42 16.70 16.16
C ASN A 206 9.60 15.82 15.70
N LEU A 207 10.19 15.02 16.59
CA LEU A 207 11.20 14.03 16.24
C LEU A 207 10.61 12.92 15.39
N ALA A 208 9.43 12.41 15.76
CA ALA A 208 8.72 11.40 14.99
C ALA A 208 8.38 11.90 13.57
N LEU A 209 7.89 13.13 13.45
CA LEU A 209 7.58 13.74 12.14
C LEU A 209 8.83 13.91 11.28
N THR A 210 9.93 14.36 11.87
CA THR A 210 11.22 14.52 11.17
C THR A 210 11.76 13.16 10.67
N ALA A 211 11.69 12.12 11.51
CA ALA A 211 12.11 10.77 11.13
C ALA A 211 11.26 10.20 9.99
N MET A 212 9.94 10.49 9.98
CA MET A 212 9.07 10.14 8.85
C MET A 212 9.46 10.85 7.56
N GLN A 213 9.73 12.15 7.61
CA GLN A 213 10.14 12.96 6.45
C GLN A 213 11.45 12.47 5.83
N ARG A 214 12.36 11.97 6.66
CA ARG A 214 13.65 11.41 6.23
C ARG A 214 13.56 9.94 5.79
N PHE A 215 12.38 9.34 5.85
CA PHE A 215 12.17 7.91 5.58
C PHE A 215 12.97 6.98 6.52
N ASP A 216 13.41 7.48 7.68
CA ASP A 216 14.13 6.69 8.67
C ASP A 216 13.24 5.61 9.31
N GLU A 217 11.93 5.82 9.27
CA GLU A 217 10.94 4.94 9.87
C GLU A 217 9.85 4.52 8.89
N VAL A 218 9.23 3.37 9.18
CA VAL A 218 8.04 2.91 8.44
C VAL A 218 6.79 3.55 9.02
N LYS A 219 6.54 3.31 10.31
CA LYS A 219 5.38 3.86 11.04
C LYS A 219 5.77 4.14 12.50
N PRO A 220 6.21 5.36 12.85
CA PRO A 220 6.41 5.73 14.25
C PRO A 220 5.07 5.81 14.98
N VAL A 221 5.09 5.52 16.26
CA VAL A 221 3.91 5.60 17.14
C VAL A 221 4.19 6.61 18.25
N VAL A 222 3.24 7.49 18.50
CA VAL A 222 3.27 8.39 19.65
C VAL A 222 2.42 7.78 20.75
N ILE A 223 3.04 7.53 21.92
CA ILE A 223 2.38 6.95 23.08
C ILE A 223 2.13 8.10 24.07
N PRO A 224 0.87 8.35 24.47
CA PRO A 224 0.60 9.24 25.58
C PRO A 224 1.24 8.68 26.83
N GLU A 225 1.80 9.54 27.70
CA GLU A 225 2.26 9.12 29.01
C GLU A 225 1.08 8.50 29.77
N VAL A 226 1.24 7.24 30.16
CA VAL A 226 0.38 6.65 31.17
C VAL A 226 0.87 7.22 32.48
N GLY A 227 0.10 8.14 33.07
CA GLY A 227 0.31 8.67 34.42
C GLY A 227 0.22 7.60 35.47
#